data_8c0ba80689d4a5541f4b1804b69ec15c
#
_entry.id   8c0ba80689d4a5541f4b1804b69ec15c
#
_cell.length_a   1.000
_cell.length_b   1.000
_cell.length_c   1.000
_cell.angle_alpha   90.00
_cell.angle_beta   90.00
_cell.angle_gamma   90.00
#
_symmetry.space_group_name_H-M   'P 1'
#
loop_
_entity.id
_entity.type
_entity.pdbx_description
1 polymer ?
#
loop_
_entity_poly.entity_id
_entity_poly.type
_entity_poly.pdbx_seq_one_letter_code
_entity_poly.pdbx_strand_id
1 'polypeptide(L)'
;MSRKQCNRKRRKGEHFRYEDRQKLEWYIIENHYLSRKKQGSQRALAALLNTSPATITRELSRGKVTLHDTYLREYESYSAEVAQADYEAKGTAKGRALKIGTDHAFAHYVEMKILKQKYSPDAIIMELDREGNPFRTNICTRTLYSYIEKGVFLRIEKSHLRREGRHQKREYTRVRRTQKGDGKGILERPVAADTREEAGHWEMDSIESGRGKGPACLLTLVERKTRDLLITKLHSQTQASVITALDRLEKKMGKKEFAEKFKSITTDNGSEFLDWRSVEGSCLGEESRTKHYFAHPYSSWERGSNENINGIIRWFIPKGSGISKFPNKEIQKIQDWINNLPWRILNGQSAKIASARAEAA
;
A
#
# COMPACT_ATOMS: atom_id res chain seq x y z
N MET A 1 -10.81 26.03 -36.95
CA MET A 1 -11.12 24.76 -36.24
C MET A 1 -11.91 23.85 -37.19
N SER A 2 -11.46 22.61 -37.32
CA SER A 2 -11.88 21.67 -38.39
C SER A 2 -13.33 21.22 -38.29
N ARG A 3 -14.09 21.35 -39.41
CA ARG A 3 -15.52 20.94 -39.55
C ARG A 3 -15.82 19.45 -39.44
N LYS A 4 -14.89 18.61 -39.01
CA LYS A 4 -15.00 17.13 -39.10
C LYS A 4 -15.63 16.42 -37.88
N GLN A 5 -16.09 17.09 -36.82
CA GLN A 5 -16.49 16.42 -35.58
C GLN A 5 -17.98 16.30 -35.28
N CYS A 6 -18.90 16.67 -36.20
CA CYS A 6 -20.31 16.86 -35.84
C CYS A 6 -21.29 15.77 -36.30
N ASN A 7 -20.86 14.58 -36.75
CA ASN A 7 -21.76 13.58 -37.34
C ASN A 7 -22.19 12.42 -36.41
N ARG A 8 -21.90 12.49 -35.12
CA ARG A 8 -22.37 11.45 -34.19
C ARG A 8 -23.86 11.65 -33.84
N LYS A 9 -24.69 10.67 -34.17
CA LYS A 9 -26.09 10.61 -33.65
C LYS A 9 -26.06 10.13 -32.22
N ARG A 10 -26.65 10.92 -31.29
CA ARG A 10 -26.82 10.56 -29.88
C ARG A 10 -27.77 9.38 -29.74
N ARG A 11 -27.48 8.41 -28.85
CA ARG A 11 -28.38 7.30 -28.55
C ARG A 11 -29.48 7.76 -27.59
N LYS A 12 -30.68 7.21 -27.69
CA LYS A 12 -31.80 7.48 -26.75
C LYS A 12 -31.39 7.09 -25.33
N GLY A 13 -31.59 8.00 -24.37
CA GLY A 13 -31.18 7.78 -22.96
C GLY A 13 -29.73 8.16 -22.62
N GLU A 14 -28.88 8.49 -23.58
CA GLU A 14 -27.51 8.96 -23.33
C GLU A 14 -27.51 10.39 -22.74
N HIS A 15 -26.64 10.66 -21.78
CA HIS A 15 -26.45 12.02 -21.25
C HIS A 15 -25.91 12.98 -22.30
N PHE A 16 -26.26 14.28 -22.20
CA PHE A 16 -25.68 15.31 -23.05
C PHE A 16 -24.18 15.38 -22.82
N ARG A 17 -23.41 15.38 -23.91
CA ARG A 17 -21.98 15.68 -23.94
C ARG A 17 -21.78 17.15 -24.31
N TYR A 18 -20.58 17.65 -24.14
CA TYR A 18 -20.25 19.02 -24.52
C TYR A 18 -20.56 19.32 -25.99
N GLU A 19 -20.26 18.39 -26.88
CA GLU A 19 -20.57 18.47 -28.31
C GLU A 19 -22.06 18.60 -28.61
N ASP A 20 -22.92 17.91 -27.86
CA ASP A 20 -24.37 18.01 -27.99
C ASP A 20 -24.87 19.38 -27.50
N ARG A 21 -24.21 19.96 -26.48
CA ARG A 21 -24.49 21.30 -25.95
C ARG A 21 -24.09 22.37 -26.95
N GLN A 22 -22.92 22.22 -27.59
CA GLN A 22 -22.47 23.13 -28.64
C GLN A 22 -23.40 23.12 -29.86
N LYS A 23 -23.95 21.94 -30.23
CA LYS A 23 -24.95 21.85 -31.30
C LYS A 23 -26.24 22.56 -30.92
N LEU A 24 -26.68 22.44 -29.67
CA LEU A 24 -27.87 23.12 -29.15
C LEU A 24 -27.67 24.65 -29.15
N GLU A 25 -26.50 25.12 -28.69
CA GLU A 25 -26.15 26.53 -28.69
C GLU A 25 -26.13 27.12 -30.11
N TRP A 26 -25.42 26.47 -31.00
CA TRP A 26 -25.37 26.89 -32.41
C TRP A 26 -26.76 26.96 -33.04
N TYR A 27 -27.62 25.99 -32.80
CA TYR A 27 -28.97 25.95 -33.32
C TYR A 27 -29.84 27.08 -32.76
N ILE A 28 -29.67 27.43 -31.49
CA ILE A 28 -30.39 28.54 -30.87
C ILE A 28 -29.94 29.87 -31.46
N ILE A 29 -28.62 30.07 -31.63
CA ILE A 29 -28.05 31.29 -32.22
C ILE A 29 -28.53 31.45 -33.68
N GLU A 30 -28.47 30.38 -34.48
CA GLU A 30 -28.89 30.42 -35.88
C GLU A 30 -30.39 30.74 -36.03
N ASN A 31 -31.24 30.19 -35.15
CA ASN A 31 -32.67 30.45 -35.18
C ASN A 31 -33.03 31.87 -34.61
N HIS A 32 -32.19 32.45 -33.79
CA HIS A 32 -32.37 33.83 -33.32
C HIS A 32 -32.16 34.83 -34.47
N TYR A 33 -31.26 34.57 -35.40
CA TYR A 33 -31.05 35.38 -36.58
C TYR A 33 -32.13 35.20 -37.68
N LEU A 34 -32.86 34.09 -37.69
CA LEU A 34 -33.82 33.74 -38.73
C LEU A 34 -35.27 34.18 -38.46
N SER A 35 -35.47 35.26 -37.67
CA SER A 35 -36.77 35.89 -37.33
C SER A 35 -37.68 35.16 -36.37
N ARG A 36 -38.39 35.96 -35.51
CA ARG A 36 -39.31 35.51 -34.43
C ARG A 36 -40.47 34.54 -34.86
N LYS A 37 -40.71 34.39 -36.13
CA LYS A 37 -41.77 33.50 -36.68
C LYS A 37 -41.32 32.06 -36.90
N LYS A 38 -40.00 31.73 -36.80
CA LYS A 38 -39.43 30.38 -37.00
C LYS A 38 -38.62 29.87 -35.83
N GLN A 39 -38.93 30.29 -34.61
CA GLN A 39 -38.32 29.66 -33.43
C GLN A 39 -38.72 28.16 -33.43
N GLY A 40 -37.75 27.30 -33.67
CA GLY A 40 -37.93 25.88 -33.65
C GLY A 40 -38.49 25.45 -32.30
N SER A 41 -39.62 24.75 -32.34
CA SER A 41 -40.26 24.29 -31.09
C SER A 41 -39.31 23.39 -30.33
N GLN A 42 -39.39 23.35 -29.00
CA GLN A 42 -38.60 22.40 -28.18
C GLN A 42 -38.74 20.95 -28.67
N ARG A 43 -39.86 20.63 -29.34
CA ARG A 43 -40.07 19.33 -29.99
C ARG A 43 -39.10 19.12 -31.19
N ALA A 44 -38.90 20.16 -32.00
CA ALA A 44 -37.96 20.10 -33.13
C ALA A 44 -36.52 19.93 -32.63
N LEU A 45 -36.09 20.68 -31.60
CA LEU A 45 -34.80 20.53 -30.95
C LEU A 45 -34.62 19.13 -30.33
N ALA A 46 -35.65 18.60 -29.71
CA ALA A 46 -35.66 17.26 -29.12
C ALA A 46 -35.48 16.17 -30.19
N ALA A 47 -36.16 16.33 -31.35
CA ALA A 47 -36.01 15.42 -32.48
C ALA A 47 -34.58 15.49 -33.07
N LEU A 48 -34.06 16.69 -33.28
CA LEU A 48 -32.69 16.91 -33.80
C LEU A 48 -31.62 16.24 -32.95
N LEU A 49 -31.74 16.38 -31.62
CA LEU A 49 -30.77 15.84 -30.67
C LEU A 49 -31.15 14.45 -30.12
N ASN A 50 -32.12 13.78 -30.74
CA ASN A 50 -32.62 12.45 -30.35
C ASN A 50 -32.87 12.33 -28.82
N THR A 51 -33.71 13.22 -28.30
CA THR A 51 -34.03 13.32 -26.87
C THR A 51 -35.50 13.65 -26.65
N SER A 52 -35.90 13.81 -25.38
CA SER A 52 -37.26 14.26 -25.03
C SER A 52 -37.31 15.79 -24.92
N PRO A 53 -38.47 16.43 -25.21
CA PRO A 53 -38.66 17.86 -24.98
C PRO A 53 -38.37 18.30 -23.52
N ALA A 54 -38.76 17.46 -22.55
CA ALA A 54 -38.45 17.70 -21.14
C ALA A 54 -36.94 17.75 -20.83
N THR A 55 -36.11 16.98 -21.58
CA THR A 55 -34.64 17.05 -21.45
C THR A 55 -34.12 18.35 -22.01
N ILE A 56 -34.64 18.80 -23.15
CA ILE A 56 -34.27 20.10 -23.73
C ILE A 56 -34.61 21.23 -22.75
N THR A 57 -35.83 21.25 -22.16
CA THR A 57 -36.21 22.28 -21.17
C THR A 57 -35.24 22.32 -20.01
N ARG A 58 -34.89 21.15 -19.46
CA ARG A 58 -33.88 21.08 -18.35
C ARG A 58 -32.49 21.56 -18.77
N GLU A 59 -32.09 21.25 -20.00
CA GLU A 59 -30.80 21.65 -20.50
C GLU A 59 -30.73 23.14 -20.80
N LEU A 60 -31.79 23.73 -21.37
CA LEU A 60 -31.91 25.17 -21.56
C LEU A 60 -31.88 25.94 -20.25
N SER A 61 -32.58 25.45 -19.23
CA SER A 61 -32.53 26.03 -17.88
C SER A 61 -31.12 25.94 -17.24
N ARG A 62 -30.37 24.87 -17.56
CA ARG A 62 -29.01 24.67 -17.05
C ARG A 62 -28.00 25.66 -17.62
N GLY A 63 -28.07 25.93 -18.92
CA GLY A 63 -27.16 26.81 -19.64
C GLY A 63 -27.69 28.23 -19.86
N LYS A 64 -28.72 28.64 -19.13
CA LYS A 64 -29.34 29.95 -19.27
C LYS A 64 -28.35 31.04 -18.90
N VAL A 65 -28.16 32.03 -19.79
CA VAL A 65 -27.35 33.21 -19.63
C VAL A 65 -28.11 34.46 -20.05
N THR A 66 -27.88 35.59 -19.39
CA THR A 66 -28.42 36.87 -19.77
C THR A 66 -27.33 37.62 -20.54
N LEU A 67 -27.64 38.02 -21.76
CA LEU A 67 -26.76 38.77 -22.66
C LEU A 67 -27.40 40.13 -22.97
N HIS A 68 -26.59 41.08 -23.43
CA HIS A 68 -27.05 42.41 -23.88
C HIS A 68 -26.88 42.49 -25.40
N ASP A 69 -27.88 43.07 -26.06
CA ASP A 69 -27.80 43.39 -27.46
C ASP A 69 -26.98 44.71 -27.69
N THR A 70 -26.81 45.13 -28.96
CA THR A 70 -26.12 46.37 -29.32
C THR A 70 -26.79 47.63 -28.78
N TYR A 71 -28.05 47.53 -28.30
CA TYR A 71 -28.83 48.62 -27.69
C TYR A 71 -28.91 48.48 -26.16
N LEU A 72 -28.03 47.63 -25.56
CA LEU A 72 -27.98 47.34 -24.11
C LEU A 72 -29.30 46.74 -23.55
N ARG A 73 -30.13 46.12 -24.38
CA ARG A 73 -31.30 45.40 -23.92
C ARG A 73 -30.94 43.98 -23.52
N GLU A 74 -31.41 43.58 -22.38
CA GLU A 74 -31.19 42.24 -21.89
C GLU A 74 -32.01 41.21 -22.68
N TYR A 75 -31.39 40.13 -23.01
CA TYR A 75 -32.08 38.94 -23.56
C TYR A 75 -31.48 37.63 -23.01
N GLU A 76 -32.33 36.62 -22.88
CA GLU A 76 -31.90 35.32 -22.42
C GLU A 76 -31.38 34.46 -23.58
N SER A 77 -30.26 33.82 -23.38
CA SER A 77 -29.64 32.89 -24.32
C SER A 77 -29.18 31.64 -23.62
N TYR A 78 -28.67 30.70 -24.38
CA TYR A 78 -28.10 29.45 -23.88
C TYR A 78 -26.60 29.42 -24.17
N SER A 79 -25.81 29.04 -23.15
CA SER A 79 -24.38 28.78 -23.28
C SER A 79 -24.06 27.31 -22.99
N ALA A 80 -23.42 26.65 -23.97
CA ALA A 80 -22.94 25.28 -23.84
C ALA A 80 -21.91 25.13 -22.71
N GLU A 81 -21.08 26.14 -22.54
CA GLU A 81 -20.01 26.20 -21.52
C GLU A 81 -20.60 26.24 -20.13
N VAL A 82 -21.56 27.15 -19.88
CA VAL A 82 -22.26 27.27 -18.60
C VAL A 82 -23.02 25.98 -18.28
N ALA A 83 -23.71 25.41 -19.26
CA ALA A 83 -24.40 24.14 -19.10
C ALA A 83 -23.48 22.96 -18.78
N GLN A 84 -22.30 22.94 -19.37
CA GLN A 84 -21.28 21.92 -19.10
C GLN A 84 -20.72 22.08 -17.69
N ALA A 85 -20.34 23.29 -17.29
CA ALA A 85 -19.85 23.59 -15.95
C ALA A 85 -20.86 23.23 -14.85
N ASP A 86 -22.15 23.56 -15.04
CA ASP A 86 -23.23 23.16 -14.12
C ASP A 86 -23.40 21.64 -14.05
N TYR A 87 -23.31 20.97 -15.20
CA TYR A 87 -23.40 19.49 -15.25
C TYR A 87 -22.24 18.82 -14.50
N GLU A 88 -21.03 19.32 -14.67
CA GLU A 88 -19.84 18.82 -13.97
C GLU A 88 -19.90 19.10 -12.47
N ALA A 89 -20.26 20.34 -12.10
CA ALA A 89 -20.43 20.69 -10.69
C ALA A 89 -21.49 19.84 -9.99
N LYS A 90 -22.64 19.64 -10.61
CA LYS A 90 -23.68 18.73 -10.10
C LYS A 90 -23.26 17.26 -10.14
N GLY A 91 -22.39 16.89 -11.07
CA GLY A 91 -21.79 15.55 -11.15
C GLY A 91 -20.89 15.25 -9.96
N THR A 92 -20.02 16.18 -9.61
CA THR A 92 -19.12 16.07 -8.47
C THR A 92 -19.84 16.15 -7.12
N ALA A 93 -20.95 16.86 -7.06
CA ALA A 93 -21.81 16.94 -5.86
C ALA A 93 -22.65 15.68 -5.61
N LYS A 94 -22.70 14.73 -6.56
CA LYS A 94 -23.44 13.47 -6.41
C LYS A 94 -22.62 12.50 -5.58
N GLY A 95 -23.27 11.87 -4.62
CA GLY A 95 -22.70 10.83 -3.80
C GLY A 95 -22.90 11.06 -2.31
N ARG A 96 -22.54 10.03 -1.54
CA ARG A 96 -22.58 10.13 -0.08
C ARG A 96 -21.48 11.07 0.40
N ALA A 97 -21.78 11.96 1.33
CA ALA A 97 -20.80 12.81 1.99
C ALA A 97 -19.65 11.99 2.57
N LEU A 98 -18.44 12.55 2.56
CA LEU A 98 -17.28 11.91 3.16
C LEU A 98 -17.53 11.69 4.66
N LYS A 99 -17.24 10.48 5.15
CA LYS A 99 -17.43 10.15 6.56
C LYS A 99 -16.50 10.95 7.50
N ILE A 100 -15.40 11.47 6.96
CA ILE A 100 -14.46 12.32 7.72
C ILE A 100 -15.07 13.68 8.04
N GLY A 101 -16.01 14.20 7.19
CA GLY A 101 -16.69 15.47 7.43
C GLY A 101 -15.71 16.59 7.77
N THR A 102 -15.96 17.26 8.92
CA THR A 102 -15.14 18.33 9.49
C THR A 102 -14.24 17.86 10.64
N ASP A 103 -13.97 16.55 10.73
CA ASP A 103 -13.12 15.99 11.79
C ASP A 103 -11.63 16.22 11.49
N HIS A 104 -11.21 17.47 11.69
CA HIS A 104 -9.82 17.88 11.48
C HIS A 104 -8.84 17.17 12.42
N ALA A 105 -9.28 16.79 13.63
CA ALA A 105 -8.46 16.07 14.59
C ALA A 105 -8.09 14.69 14.07
N PHE A 106 -9.07 13.95 13.52
CA PHE A 106 -8.81 12.67 12.86
C PHE A 106 -7.87 12.83 11.65
N ALA A 107 -8.12 13.83 10.79
CA ALA A 107 -7.28 14.08 9.63
C ALA A 107 -5.82 14.35 10.05
N HIS A 108 -5.60 15.20 11.03
CA HIS A 108 -4.28 15.50 11.55
C HIS A 108 -3.59 14.27 12.17
N TYR A 109 -4.34 13.48 12.94
CA TYR A 109 -3.83 12.23 13.52
C TYR A 109 -3.33 11.27 12.43
N VAL A 110 -4.12 11.04 11.37
CA VAL A 110 -3.74 10.18 10.25
C VAL A 110 -2.48 10.72 9.54
N GLU A 111 -2.43 12.03 9.27
CA GLU A 111 -1.26 12.65 8.64
C GLU A 111 0.00 12.48 9.49
N MET A 112 -0.09 12.71 10.79
CA MET A 112 1.02 12.53 11.72
C MET A 112 1.51 11.08 11.78
N LYS A 113 0.58 10.11 11.84
CA LYS A 113 0.92 8.68 11.85
C LYS A 113 1.64 8.26 10.57
N ILE A 114 1.18 8.72 9.40
CA ILE A 114 1.81 8.36 8.12
C ILE A 114 3.14 9.08 7.94
N LEU A 115 3.19 10.40 8.11
CA LEU A 115 4.37 11.20 7.79
C LEU A 115 5.51 11.01 8.79
N LYS A 116 5.20 11.04 10.09
CA LYS A 116 6.22 10.98 11.14
C LYS A 116 6.48 9.57 11.67
N GLN A 117 5.42 8.79 11.84
CA GLN A 117 5.55 7.44 12.38
C GLN A 117 5.62 6.35 11.30
N LYS A 118 5.46 6.70 10.02
CA LYS A 118 5.50 5.75 8.88
C LYS A 118 4.50 4.60 9.02
N TYR A 119 3.36 4.85 9.64
CA TYR A 119 2.31 3.83 9.75
C TYR A 119 1.58 3.64 8.44
N SER A 120 1.18 2.42 8.16
CA SER A 120 0.24 2.15 7.07
C SER A 120 -1.19 2.51 7.49
N PRO A 121 -2.09 2.84 6.57
CA PRO A 121 -3.51 3.02 6.90
C PRO A 121 -4.12 1.86 7.67
N ASP A 122 -3.67 0.63 7.41
CA ASP A 122 -4.11 -0.57 8.12
C ASP A 122 -3.66 -0.57 9.59
N ALA A 123 -2.40 -0.22 9.84
CA ALA A 123 -1.85 -0.12 11.19
C ALA A 123 -2.55 0.98 12.02
N ILE A 124 -2.89 2.11 11.39
CA ILE A 124 -3.62 3.20 12.05
C ILE A 124 -5.01 2.74 12.50
N ILE A 125 -5.76 2.08 11.64
CA ILE A 125 -7.10 1.60 11.99
C ILE A 125 -7.03 0.53 13.07
N MET A 126 -6.09 -0.42 12.97
CA MET A 126 -5.90 -1.44 14.02
C MET A 126 -5.51 -0.85 15.37
N GLU A 127 -4.71 0.21 15.38
CA GLU A 127 -4.37 0.91 16.62
C GLU A 127 -5.60 1.58 17.23
N LEU A 128 -6.40 2.29 16.42
CA LEU A 128 -7.64 2.92 16.88
C LEU A 128 -8.66 1.90 17.39
N ASP A 129 -8.79 0.76 16.72
CA ASP A 129 -9.70 -0.31 17.13
C ASP A 129 -9.27 -0.93 18.48
N ARG A 130 -7.97 -1.03 18.73
CA ARG A 130 -7.40 -1.60 19.96
C ARG A 130 -7.44 -0.63 21.15
N GLU A 131 -7.09 0.63 20.91
CA GLU A 131 -6.92 1.64 21.98
C GLU A 131 -8.23 2.38 22.30
N GLY A 132 -9.25 2.17 21.48
CA GLY A 132 -10.48 2.95 21.48
C GLY A 132 -10.35 4.19 20.60
N ASN A 133 -11.29 4.34 19.69
CA ASN A 133 -11.27 5.47 18.75
C ASN A 133 -11.80 6.75 19.45
N PRO A 134 -10.95 7.76 19.71
CA PRO A 134 -11.37 9.00 20.37
C PRO A 134 -12.04 9.99 19.40
N PHE A 135 -12.06 9.69 18.09
CA PHE A 135 -12.55 10.58 17.05
C PHE A 135 -14.01 10.32 16.69
N ARG A 136 -14.69 11.31 16.14
CA ARG A 136 -16.06 11.14 15.58
C ARG A 136 -16.05 10.27 14.33
N THR A 137 -14.94 10.30 13.59
CA THR A 137 -14.76 9.54 12.36
C THR A 137 -14.49 8.09 12.67
N ASN A 138 -15.37 7.19 12.15
CA ASN A 138 -15.15 5.75 12.17
C ASN A 138 -15.20 5.23 10.74
N ILE A 139 -14.03 4.83 10.22
CA ILE A 139 -13.86 4.32 8.85
C ILE A 139 -12.98 3.08 8.84
N CYS A 140 -13.22 2.19 7.88
CA CYS A 140 -12.36 1.02 7.69
C CYS A 140 -11.10 1.38 6.89
N THR A 141 -10.11 0.51 6.95
CA THR A 141 -8.83 0.60 6.21
C THR A 141 -9.02 0.92 4.73
N ARG A 142 -9.97 0.25 4.05
CA ARG A 142 -10.24 0.48 2.62
C ARG A 142 -10.72 1.91 2.34
N THR A 143 -11.55 2.46 3.21
CA THR A 143 -12.03 3.85 3.09
C THR A 143 -10.87 4.83 3.28
N LEU A 144 -9.99 4.57 4.25
CA LEU A 144 -8.81 5.41 4.48
C LEU A 144 -7.87 5.42 3.27
N TYR A 145 -7.59 4.26 2.67
CA TYR A 145 -6.83 4.20 1.41
C TYR A 145 -7.51 4.98 0.28
N SER A 146 -8.82 4.84 0.13
CA SER A 146 -9.59 5.58 -0.89
C SER A 146 -9.54 7.09 -0.67
N TYR A 147 -9.55 7.56 0.57
CA TYR A 147 -9.45 8.98 0.89
C TYR A 147 -8.05 9.55 0.58
N ILE A 148 -7.00 8.79 0.85
CA ILE A 148 -5.63 9.17 0.45
C ILE A 148 -5.53 9.23 -1.09
N GLU A 149 -6.11 8.25 -1.78
CA GLU A 149 -6.13 8.20 -3.24
C GLU A 149 -6.87 9.37 -3.88
N LYS A 150 -7.95 9.83 -3.25
CA LYS A 150 -8.77 10.95 -3.72
C LYS A 150 -8.23 12.33 -3.29
N GLY A 151 -7.10 12.37 -2.57
CA GLY A 151 -6.52 13.63 -2.11
C GLY A 151 -7.37 14.36 -1.06
N VAL A 152 -8.10 13.62 -0.20
CA VAL A 152 -8.92 14.20 0.88
C VAL A 152 -8.06 14.85 1.96
N PHE A 153 -6.84 14.38 2.14
CA PHE A 153 -5.88 14.89 3.12
C PHE A 153 -4.98 15.95 2.49
N LEU A 154 -4.59 16.96 3.27
CA LEU A 154 -3.79 18.07 2.77
C LEU A 154 -2.31 17.73 2.58
N ARG A 155 -1.76 16.83 3.42
CA ARG A 155 -0.31 16.60 3.51
C ARG A 155 0.12 15.22 3.07
N ILE A 156 -0.80 14.31 2.82
CA ILE A 156 -0.50 12.92 2.46
C ILE A 156 -1.08 12.54 1.10
N GLU A 157 -0.28 11.80 0.35
CA GLU A 157 -0.57 11.26 -0.97
C GLU A 157 -0.13 9.78 -1.03
N LYS A 158 -0.42 9.12 -2.15
CA LYS A 158 0.00 7.73 -2.40
C LYS A 158 1.52 7.51 -2.28
N SER A 159 2.31 8.51 -2.65
CA SER A 159 3.78 8.50 -2.56
C SER A 159 4.31 8.28 -1.14
N HIS A 160 3.54 8.70 -0.11
CA HIS A 160 3.89 8.52 1.30
C HIS A 160 3.62 7.09 1.81
N LEU A 161 2.94 6.25 1.02
CA LEU A 161 2.66 4.87 1.39
C LEU A 161 3.77 3.94 0.92
N ARG A 162 4.09 2.91 1.70
CA ARG A 162 5.19 1.95 1.46
C ARG A 162 5.26 1.39 0.04
N ARG A 163 4.12 1.11 -0.58
CA ARG A 163 4.05 0.52 -1.93
C ARG A 163 3.77 1.55 -3.03
N GLU A 164 3.64 2.85 -2.71
CA GLU A 164 3.36 3.94 -3.67
C GLU A 164 2.26 3.63 -4.70
N GLY A 165 1.42 2.64 -4.46
CA GLY A 165 0.44 2.15 -5.42
C GLY A 165 1.03 1.42 -6.65
N ARG A 166 2.34 1.21 -6.71
CA ARG A 166 3.00 0.56 -7.84
C ARG A 166 3.02 -0.96 -7.68
N HIS A 167 2.30 -1.66 -8.54
CA HIS A 167 2.53 -3.07 -8.81
C HIS A 167 3.65 -3.17 -9.86
N GLN A 168 4.88 -3.37 -9.43
CA GLN A 168 5.94 -3.74 -10.38
C GLN A 168 5.67 -5.15 -10.90
N LYS A 169 5.44 -5.30 -12.20
CA LYS A 169 5.52 -6.60 -12.86
C LYS A 169 6.96 -7.08 -12.71
N ARG A 170 7.15 -8.19 -12.00
CA ARG A 170 8.46 -8.84 -11.93
C ARG A 170 8.75 -9.47 -13.30
N GLU A 171 9.77 -9.00 -14.00
CA GLU A 171 10.34 -9.73 -15.11
C GLU A 171 11.08 -10.95 -14.55
N TYR A 172 10.71 -12.14 -15.04
CA TYR A 172 11.36 -13.39 -14.67
C TYR A 172 12.75 -13.42 -15.31
N THR A 173 13.78 -13.17 -14.54
CA THR A 173 15.17 -13.41 -14.97
C THR A 173 15.50 -14.86 -14.69
N ARG A 174 16.12 -15.55 -15.67
CA ARG A 174 16.56 -16.93 -15.54
C ARG A 174 17.59 -17.02 -14.38
N VAL A 175 17.22 -17.70 -13.30
CA VAL A 175 18.04 -17.77 -12.09
C VAL A 175 19.09 -18.87 -12.26
N ARG A 176 20.34 -18.59 -11.88
CA ARG A 176 21.42 -19.58 -11.83
C ARG A 176 21.07 -20.69 -10.83
N ARG A 177 21.43 -21.95 -11.13
CA ARG A 177 21.29 -23.07 -10.19
C ARG A 177 22.04 -22.71 -8.90
N THR A 178 21.32 -22.62 -7.79
CA THR A 178 21.89 -22.53 -6.45
C THR A 178 22.31 -23.91 -5.97
N GLN A 179 23.43 -24.00 -5.28
CA GLN A 179 23.87 -25.22 -4.63
C GLN A 179 22.86 -25.57 -3.55
N LYS A 180 22.37 -26.81 -3.53
CA LYS A 180 21.44 -27.27 -2.49
C LYS A 180 22.25 -27.62 -1.24
N GLY A 181 21.81 -27.15 -0.06
CA GLY A 181 22.37 -27.59 1.21
C GLY A 181 22.19 -29.09 1.42
N ASP A 182 23.16 -29.73 2.05
CA ASP A 182 23.13 -31.17 2.40
C ASP A 182 22.43 -31.47 3.74
N GLY A 183 21.85 -30.41 4.39
CA GLY A 183 21.09 -30.52 5.63
C GLY A 183 19.62 -30.90 5.42
N LYS A 184 18.86 -30.87 6.52
CA LYS A 184 17.43 -31.23 6.55
C LYS A 184 16.60 -30.30 5.69
N GLY A 185 15.69 -30.88 4.91
CA GLY A 185 14.76 -30.11 4.09
C GLY A 185 13.56 -29.59 4.90
N ILE A 186 12.85 -28.61 4.36
CA ILE A 186 11.68 -28.01 5.00
C ILE A 186 10.56 -29.03 5.30
N LEU A 187 10.48 -30.13 4.54
CA LEU A 187 9.50 -31.19 4.76
C LEU A 187 9.74 -31.99 6.06
N GLU A 188 10.94 -31.90 6.62
CA GLU A 188 11.30 -32.51 7.91
C GLU A 188 11.03 -31.59 9.09
N ARG A 189 10.60 -30.35 8.83
CA ARG A 189 10.26 -29.37 9.85
C ARG A 189 8.99 -29.78 10.59
N PRO A 190 8.91 -29.54 11.92
CA PRO A 190 7.70 -29.84 12.70
C PRO A 190 6.45 -29.14 12.13
N VAL A 191 5.33 -29.86 12.09
CA VAL A 191 4.03 -29.34 11.60
C VAL A 191 3.60 -28.09 12.39
N ALA A 192 3.88 -28.04 13.69
CA ALA A 192 3.61 -26.88 14.56
C ALA A 192 4.27 -25.57 14.05
N ALA A 193 5.40 -25.68 13.36
CA ALA A 193 6.04 -24.55 12.70
C ALA A 193 5.24 -24.07 11.49
N ASP A 194 4.57 -24.96 10.75
CA ASP A 194 3.77 -24.63 9.56
C ASP A 194 2.41 -24.08 9.94
N THR A 195 1.73 -24.68 10.90
CA THR A 195 0.45 -24.21 11.45
C THR A 195 0.60 -22.94 12.30
N ARG A 196 1.84 -22.60 12.74
CA ARG A 196 2.15 -21.46 13.62
C ARG A 196 1.47 -21.57 15.00
N GLU A 197 1.22 -22.76 15.46
CA GLU A 197 0.60 -23.01 16.76
C GLU A 197 1.61 -22.86 17.90
N GLU A 198 2.88 -23.17 17.63
CA GLU A 198 3.97 -23.09 18.59
C GLU A 198 4.88 -21.89 18.28
N ALA A 199 5.37 -21.21 19.32
CA ALA A 199 6.41 -20.20 19.19
C ALA A 199 7.81 -20.85 19.25
N GLY A 200 8.81 -20.16 18.70
CA GLY A 200 10.20 -20.63 18.67
C GLY A 200 10.66 -21.11 17.30
N HIS A 201 9.84 -21.00 16.28
CA HIS A 201 10.18 -21.35 14.89
C HIS A 201 10.51 -20.09 14.09
N TRP A 202 11.77 -19.94 13.73
CA TRP A 202 12.30 -18.73 13.11
C TRP A 202 12.62 -18.91 11.62
N GLU A 203 12.43 -17.85 10.86
CA GLU A 203 12.92 -17.72 9.49
C GLU A 203 14.15 -16.80 9.52
N MET A 204 15.27 -17.22 8.97
CA MET A 204 16.51 -16.44 8.90
C MET A 204 16.81 -16.08 7.46
N ASP A 205 17.19 -14.83 7.22
CA ASP A 205 17.51 -14.30 5.88
C ASP A 205 18.57 -13.20 5.97
N SER A 206 19.17 -12.86 4.84
CA SER A 206 20.14 -11.77 4.75
C SER A 206 19.64 -10.64 3.84
N ILE A 207 19.90 -9.40 4.24
CA ILE A 207 19.63 -8.21 3.45
C ILE A 207 20.96 -7.61 3.03
N GLU A 208 21.29 -7.69 1.75
CA GLU A 208 22.56 -7.25 1.19
C GLU A 208 22.65 -5.73 1.01
N SER A 209 23.88 -5.20 1.08
CA SER A 209 24.20 -3.86 0.59
C SER A 209 23.98 -3.76 -0.92
N GLY A 210 23.82 -2.53 -1.42
CA GLY A 210 23.82 -2.27 -2.85
C GLY A 210 25.13 -2.66 -3.52
N ARG A 211 25.08 -3.05 -4.77
CA ARG A 211 26.26 -3.45 -5.55
C ARG A 211 27.34 -2.35 -5.48
N GLY A 212 28.56 -2.74 -5.12
CA GLY A 212 29.68 -1.81 -4.95
C GLY A 212 29.62 -0.92 -3.70
N LYS A 213 28.70 -1.18 -2.74
CA LYS A 213 28.53 -0.39 -1.51
C LYS A 213 29.12 -1.07 -0.26
N GLY A 214 29.99 -2.04 -0.45
CA GLY A 214 30.68 -2.78 0.60
C GLY A 214 30.00 -4.10 0.98
N PRO A 215 30.70 -4.95 1.75
CA PRO A 215 30.27 -6.32 2.06
C PRO A 215 29.25 -6.41 3.19
N ALA A 216 29.01 -5.33 3.92
CA ALA A 216 28.11 -5.35 5.09
C ALA A 216 26.69 -5.73 4.70
N CYS A 217 26.05 -6.56 5.53
CA CYS A 217 24.67 -6.99 5.36
C CYS A 217 23.92 -6.98 6.70
N LEU A 218 22.61 -7.16 6.67
CA LEU A 218 21.78 -7.41 7.86
C LEU A 218 21.37 -8.87 7.88
N LEU A 219 21.60 -9.53 8.98
CA LEU A 219 20.97 -10.80 9.31
C LEU A 219 19.63 -10.52 9.98
N THR A 220 18.56 -11.07 9.45
CA THR A 220 17.20 -10.95 9.99
C THR A 220 16.71 -12.32 10.45
N LEU A 221 16.20 -12.38 11.66
CA LEU A 221 15.50 -13.54 12.19
C LEU A 221 14.07 -13.11 12.51
N VAL A 222 13.10 -13.81 11.97
CA VAL A 222 11.66 -13.52 12.13
C VAL A 222 10.97 -14.74 12.71
N GLU A 223 10.35 -14.58 13.86
CA GLU A 223 9.54 -15.62 14.47
C GLU A 223 8.21 -15.78 13.71
N ARG A 224 7.83 -17.04 13.42
CA ARG A 224 6.71 -17.34 12.52
C ARG A 224 5.32 -17.07 13.12
N LYS A 225 5.13 -17.32 14.42
CA LYS A 225 3.86 -17.14 15.14
C LYS A 225 3.68 -15.68 15.59
N THR A 226 4.65 -15.17 16.32
CA THR A 226 4.59 -13.86 17.00
C THR A 226 5.02 -12.69 16.12
N ARG A 227 5.71 -12.97 14.99
CA ARG A 227 6.32 -11.97 14.11
C ARG A 227 7.45 -11.18 14.76
N ASP A 228 7.98 -11.66 15.89
CA ASP A 228 9.12 -11.02 16.54
C ASP A 228 10.32 -10.98 15.58
N LEU A 229 10.99 -9.87 15.55
CA LEU A 229 12.10 -9.59 14.64
C LEU A 229 13.37 -9.28 15.44
N LEU A 230 14.44 -9.98 15.06
CA LEU A 230 15.79 -9.63 15.47
C LEU A 230 16.62 -9.25 14.24
N ILE A 231 17.34 -8.15 14.32
CA ILE A 231 18.24 -7.68 13.25
C ILE A 231 19.65 -7.57 13.80
N THR A 232 20.60 -8.20 13.13
CA THR A 232 22.03 -8.08 13.44
C THR A 232 22.79 -7.58 12.22
N LYS A 233 23.59 -6.54 12.38
CA LYS A 233 24.49 -6.06 11.33
C LYS A 233 25.72 -6.94 11.29
N LEU A 234 26.01 -7.50 10.10
CA LEU A 234 27.19 -8.29 9.81
C LEU A 234 28.20 -7.48 9.00
N HIS A 235 29.48 -7.75 9.19
CA HIS A 235 30.56 -7.13 8.41
C HIS A 235 30.57 -7.63 6.95
N SER A 236 30.20 -8.90 6.75
CA SER A 236 30.15 -9.54 5.44
C SER A 236 29.09 -10.65 5.42
N GLN A 237 28.61 -10.99 4.22
CA GLN A 237 27.66 -12.09 3.99
C GLN A 237 28.40 -13.41 3.85
N THR A 238 28.96 -13.91 4.95
CA THR A 238 29.69 -15.17 5.02
C THR A 238 29.15 -16.07 6.11
N GLN A 239 29.35 -17.38 5.98
CA GLN A 239 28.99 -18.38 6.99
C GLN A 239 29.56 -18.01 8.37
N ALA A 240 30.84 -17.68 8.42
CA ALA A 240 31.52 -17.30 9.66
C ALA A 240 30.88 -16.08 10.33
N SER A 241 30.42 -15.08 9.55
CA SER A 241 29.73 -13.90 10.09
C SER A 241 28.36 -14.25 10.68
N VAL A 242 27.62 -15.15 10.03
CA VAL A 242 26.30 -15.64 10.50
C VAL A 242 26.48 -16.40 11.82
N ILE A 243 27.41 -17.36 11.86
CA ILE A 243 27.70 -18.17 13.04
C ILE A 243 28.17 -17.29 14.21
N THR A 244 29.07 -16.35 13.97
CA THR A 244 29.52 -15.39 15.01
C THR A 244 28.33 -14.58 15.57
N ALA A 245 27.37 -14.22 14.74
CA ALA A 245 26.18 -13.49 15.21
C ALA A 245 25.28 -14.37 16.09
N LEU A 246 25.08 -15.63 15.70
CA LEU A 246 24.30 -16.59 16.50
C LEU A 246 25.02 -16.92 17.82
N ASP A 247 26.34 -17.09 17.81
CA ASP A 247 27.16 -17.32 19.01
C ASP A 247 27.10 -16.16 20.01
N ARG A 248 27.12 -14.91 19.50
CA ARG A 248 26.94 -13.73 20.34
C ARG A 248 25.56 -13.68 20.96
N LEU A 249 24.53 -14.08 20.22
CA LEU A 249 23.17 -14.12 20.70
C LEU A 249 23.00 -15.18 21.77
N GLU A 250 23.56 -16.40 21.55
CA GLU A 250 23.57 -17.50 22.50
C GLU A 250 24.33 -17.14 23.80
N LYS A 251 25.53 -16.55 23.68
CA LYS A 251 26.29 -16.08 24.83
C LYS A 251 25.55 -15.02 25.67
N LYS A 252 24.77 -14.16 24.99
CA LYS A 252 24.00 -13.12 25.68
C LYS A 252 22.79 -13.68 26.42
N MET A 253 22.11 -14.68 25.87
CA MET A 253 20.90 -15.27 26.44
C MET A 253 21.18 -16.44 27.38
N GLY A 254 22.26 -17.15 27.13
CA GLY A 254 22.55 -18.45 27.74
C GLY A 254 21.97 -19.59 26.94
N LYS A 255 22.56 -20.79 27.11
CA LYS A 255 22.26 -22.00 26.34
C LYS A 255 20.79 -22.41 26.41
N LYS A 256 20.23 -22.45 27.62
CA LYS A 256 18.84 -22.92 27.86
C LYS A 256 17.82 -21.99 27.20
N GLU A 257 17.93 -20.69 27.48
CA GLU A 257 17.01 -19.71 26.94
C GLU A 257 17.09 -19.61 25.41
N PHE A 258 18.30 -19.74 24.85
CA PHE A 258 18.46 -19.77 23.39
C PHE A 258 17.76 -20.96 22.76
N ALA A 259 17.94 -22.18 23.30
CA ALA A 259 17.30 -23.40 22.79
C ALA A 259 15.77 -23.37 22.91
N GLU A 260 15.23 -22.80 23.97
CA GLU A 260 13.80 -22.59 24.15
C GLU A 260 13.24 -21.57 23.13
N LYS A 261 13.96 -20.47 22.89
CA LYS A 261 13.55 -19.40 21.98
C LYS A 261 13.74 -19.78 20.51
N PHE A 262 14.79 -20.52 20.16
CA PHE A 262 15.13 -20.90 18.80
C PHE A 262 15.01 -22.41 18.58
N LYS A 263 13.79 -22.96 18.73
CA LYS A 263 13.51 -24.38 18.52
C LYS A 263 13.88 -24.86 17.12
N SER A 264 13.64 -24.01 16.11
CA SER A 264 14.10 -24.23 14.77
C SER A 264 14.36 -22.95 14.00
N ILE A 265 15.28 -23.01 13.04
CA ILE A 265 15.61 -21.94 12.12
C ILE A 265 15.47 -22.46 10.70
N THR A 266 14.72 -21.76 9.86
CA THR A 266 14.55 -22.08 8.42
C THR A 266 15.24 -21.00 7.58
N THR A 267 16.09 -21.45 6.63
CA THR A 267 16.78 -20.55 5.67
C THR A 267 16.47 -20.91 4.23
N ASP A 268 16.90 -20.08 3.28
CA ASP A 268 17.08 -20.55 1.91
C ASP A 268 18.42 -21.28 1.74
N ASN A 269 18.75 -21.60 0.48
CA ASN A 269 20.01 -22.21 0.12
C ASN A 269 21.09 -21.16 -0.20
N GLY A 270 21.09 -20.01 0.51
CA GLY A 270 22.13 -18.99 0.41
C GLY A 270 23.49 -19.55 0.85
N SER A 271 24.57 -19.14 0.17
CA SER A 271 25.92 -19.62 0.49
C SER A 271 26.33 -19.38 1.93
N GLU A 272 25.78 -18.33 2.55
CA GLU A 272 26.02 -17.95 3.95
C GLU A 272 25.35 -18.86 4.97
N PHE A 273 24.41 -19.71 4.54
CA PHE A 273 23.66 -20.63 5.41
C PHE A 273 24.01 -22.09 5.21
N LEU A 274 24.92 -22.44 4.28
CA LEU A 274 25.24 -23.83 3.95
C LEU A 274 25.92 -24.60 5.08
N ASP A 275 26.63 -23.92 6.01
CA ASP A 275 27.19 -24.54 7.20
C ASP A 275 26.13 -24.73 8.30
N TRP A 276 25.17 -25.60 8.02
CA TRP A 276 24.06 -25.90 8.93
C TRP A 276 24.53 -26.54 10.24
N ARG A 277 25.64 -27.30 10.22
CA ARG A 277 26.19 -27.95 11.41
C ARG A 277 26.63 -26.91 12.43
N SER A 278 27.31 -25.87 12.00
CA SER A 278 27.70 -24.76 12.88
C SER A 278 26.50 -23.88 13.28
N VAL A 279 25.44 -23.81 12.45
CA VAL A 279 24.17 -23.17 12.86
C VAL A 279 23.49 -23.96 13.98
N GLU A 280 23.44 -25.30 13.88
CA GLU A 280 22.86 -26.16 14.92
C GLU A 280 23.76 -26.27 16.16
N GLY A 281 25.08 -26.22 16.02
CA GLY A 281 26.05 -26.39 17.11
C GLY A 281 26.03 -25.23 18.11
N SER A 282 26.04 -25.57 19.42
CA SER A 282 26.17 -24.57 20.48
C SER A 282 27.64 -24.14 20.67
N CYS A 283 27.85 -22.85 20.92
CA CYS A 283 29.17 -22.35 21.36
C CYS A 283 29.40 -22.47 22.89
N LEU A 284 28.40 -22.95 23.64
CA LEU A 284 28.41 -23.07 25.09
C LEU A 284 28.38 -24.54 25.57
N GLY A 285 28.50 -25.51 24.66
CA GLY A 285 28.50 -26.93 25.00
C GLY A 285 28.38 -27.84 23.76
N GLU A 286 28.34 -29.15 23.95
CA GLU A 286 28.31 -30.13 22.88
C GLU A 286 26.90 -30.38 22.30
N GLU A 287 25.84 -29.93 22.98
CA GLU A 287 24.45 -30.11 22.53
C GLU A 287 24.07 -29.12 21.44
N SER A 288 23.13 -29.51 20.62
CA SER A 288 22.57 -28.65 19.59
C SER A 288 21.76 -27.51 20.21
N ARG A 289 22.02 -26.26 19.75
CA ARG A 289 21.28 -25.05 20.19
C ARG A 289 19.96 -24.86 19.48
N THR A 290 19.80 -25.43 18.26
CA THR A 290 18.60 -25.28 17.43
C THR A 290 18.54 -26.38 16.39
N LYS A 291 17.44 -26.54 15.65
CA LYS A 291 17.32 -27.39 14.47
C LYS A 291 17.25 -26.52 13.24
N HIS A 292 18.04 -26.83 12.21
CA HIS A 292 18.09 -26.05 10.97
C HIS A 292 17.40 -26.77 9.81
N TYR A 293 16.65 -26.03 9.02
CA TYR A 293 15.92 -26.54 7.84
C TYR A 293 16.14 -25.64 6.63
N PHE A 294 16.31 -26.24 5.45
CA PHE A 294 16.41 -25.53 4.18
C PHE A 294 15.06 -25.49 3.47
N ALA A 295 14.65 -24.31 3.04
CA ALA A 295 13.50 -24.14 2.15
C ALA A 295 13.82 -24.73 0.75
N HIS A 296 12.77 -25.09 0.00
CA HIS A 296 12.96 -25.51 -1.38
C HIS A 296 13.53 -24.37 -2.22
N PRO A 297 14.42 -24.68 -3.17
CA PRO A 297 14.90 -23.68 -4.13
C PRO A 297 13.73 -22.98 -4.83
N TYR A 298 13.81 -21.67 -4.95
CA TYR A 298 12.81 -20.80 -5.60
C TYR A 298 11.42 -20.75 -4.92
N SER A 299 11.28 -21.24 -3.72
CA SER A 299 10.02 -21.26 -2.96
C SER A 299 9.95 -20.17 -1.91
N SER A 300 9.99 -18.89 -2.33
CA SER A 300 9.97 -17.73 -1.43
C SER A 300 8.73 -17.69 -0.53
N TRP A 301 7.61 -18.29 -0.98
CA TRP A 301 6.37 -18.36 -0.18
C TRP A 301 6.52 -19.19 1.10
N GLU A 302 7.46 -20.13 1.17
CA GLU A 302 7.76 -20.92 2.36
C GLU A 302 8.36 -20.09 3.50
N ARG A 303 8.90 -18.90 3.15
CA ARG A 303 9.48 -17.90 4.05
C ARG A 303 8.78 -16.54 3.93
N GLY A 304 7.47 -16.55 3.77
CA GLY A 304 6.67 -15.34 3.57
C GLY A 304 6.73 -14.33 4.71
N SER A 305 7.10 -14.75 5.93
CA SER A 305 7.31 -13.83 7.07
C SER A 305 8.50 -12.93 6.84
N ASN A 306 9.64 -13.51 6.43
CA ASN A 306 10.85 -12.76 6.10
C ASN A 306 10.65 -11.85 4.90
N GLU A 307 10.04 -12.31 3.81
CA GLU A 307 9.83 -11.48 2.62
C GLU A 307 9.04 -10.21 2.96
N ASN A 308 7.98 -10.33 3.77
CA ASN A 308 7.19 -9.18 4.19
C ASN A 308 7.99 -8.20 5.07
N ILE A 309 8.71 -8.71 6.08
CA ILE A 309 9.49 -7.90 7.01
C ILE A 309 10.69 -7.25 6.30
N ASN A 310 11.40 -8.00 5.46
CA ASN A 310 12.47 -7.45 4.64
C ASN A 310 11.98 -6.32 3.73
N GLY A 311 10.76 -6.43 3.19
CA GLY A 311 10.10 -5.35 2.47
C GLY A 311 9.83 -4.11 3.33
N ILE A 312 9.60 -4.27 4.64
CA ILE A 312 9.44 -3.14 5.57
C ILE A 312 10.81 -2.53 5.90
N ILE A 313 11.82 -3.35 6.19
CA ILE A 313 13.19 -2.87 6.44
C ILE A 313 13.69 -2.06 5.24
N ARG A 314 13.37 -2.49 4.01
CA ARG A 314 13.73 -1.78 2.76
C ARG A 314 13.03 -0.42 2.60
N TRP A 315 11.99 -0.13 3.35
CA TRP A 315 11.40 1.21 3.41
C TRP A 315 12.25 2.19 4.22
N PHE A 316 12.99 1.69 5.21
CA PHE A 316 13.95 2.48 5.99
C PHE A 316 15.35 2.48 5.34
N ILE A 317 15.77 1.33 4.83
CA ILE A 317 17.06 1.12 4.17
C ILE A 317 16.80 0.72 2.71
N PRO A 318 16.66 1.68 1.78
CA PRO A 318 16.31 1.40 0.40
C PRO A 318 17.25 0.43 -0.28
N LYS A 319 16.73 -0.36 -1.24
CA LYS A 319 17.55 -1.24 -2.06
C LYS A 319 18.64 -0.42 -2.79
N GLY A 320 19.87 -0.89 -2.76
CA GLY A 320 21.01 -0.16 -3.32
C GLY A 320 21.79 0.69 -2.31
N SER A 321 21.31 0.84 -1.06
CA SER A 321 22.04 1.52 0.01
C SER A 321 23.22 0.68 0.52
N GLY A 322 24.28 1.34 0.97
CA GLY A 322 25.36 0.68 1.72
C GLY A 322 24.98 0.54 3.19
N ILE A 323 24.86 -0.70 3.68
CA ILE A 323 24.44 -1.00 5.05
C ILE A 323 25.46 -0.51 6.09
N SER A 324 26.74 -0.44 5.72
CA SER A 324 27.79 0.11 6.57
C SER A 324 27.49 1.51 7.11
N LYS A 325 26.74 2.32 6.34
CA LYS A 325 26.39 3.71 6.69
C LYS A 325 25.39 3.83 7.84
N PHE A 326 24.63 2.77 8.11
CA PHE A 326 23.62 2.76 9.16
C PHE A 326 24.24 2.30 10.49
N PRO A 327 24.27 3.13 11.55
CA PRO A 327 24.75 2.73 12.86
C PRO A 327 23.85 1.64 13.48
N ASN A 328 24.41 0.80 14.36
CA ASN A 328 23.65 -0.23 15.05
C ASN A 328 22.45 0.34 15.82
N LYS A 329 22.59 1.53 16.40
CA LYS A 329 21.48 2.22 17.09
C LYS A 329 20.31 2.55 16.17
N GLU A 330 20.57 2.87 14.92
CA GLU A 330 19.51 3.13 13.93
C GLU A 330 18.82 1.83 13.51
N ILE A 331 19.61 0.77 13.29
CA ILE A 331 19.08 -0.56 12.99
C ILE A 331 18.20 -1.07 14.13
N GLN A 332 18.62 -0.86 15.39
CA GLN A 332 17.83 -1.20 16.56
C GLN A 332 16.50 -0.42 16.60
N LYS A 333 16.52 0.87 16.29
CA LYS A 333 15.27 1.67 16.20
C LYS A 333 14.31 1.12 15.14
N ILE A 334 14.84 0.66 14.00
CA ILE A 334 14.02 0.03 12.94
C ILE A 334 13.41 -1.27 13.45
N GLN A 335 14.19 -2.12 14.12
CA GLN A 335 13.72 -3.34 14.75
C GLN A 335 12.60 -3.06 15.77
N ASP A 336 12.84 -2.13 16.69
CA ASP A 336 11.89 -1.76 17.72
C ASP A 336 10.60 -1.20 17.11
N TRP A 337 10.72 -0.39 16.07
CA TRP A 337 9.57 0.14 15.35
C TRP A 337 8.73 -0.99 14.72
N ILE A 338 9.37 -1.96 14.05
CA ILE A 338 8.67 -3.11 13.42
C ILE A 338 8.01 -3.98 14.49
N ASN A 339 8.71 -4.24 15.60
CA ASN A 339 8.18 -5.06 16.70
C ASN A 339 7.05 -4.39 17.45
N ASN A 340 6.92 -3.07 17.41
CA ASN A 340 5.81 -2.33 17.98
C ASN A 340 4.65 -2.07 16.99
N LEU A 341 4.83 -2.37 15.71
CA LEU A 341 3.79 -2.17 14.69
C LEU A 341 2.61 -3.13 14.93
N PRO A 342 1.34 -2.64 14.87
CA PRO A 342 0.19 -3.54 14.92
C PRO A 342 0.10 -4.40 13.65
N TRP A 343 -0.19 -5.69 13.83
CA TRP A 343 -0.30 -6.66 12.76
C TRP A 343 -1.69 -7.27 12.68
N ARG A 344 -2.28 -7.31 11.49
CA ARG A 344 -3.60 -7.93 11.28
C ARG A 344 -3.61 -9.41 11.64
N ILE A 345 -2.54 -10.14 11.33
CA ILE A 345 -2.41 -11.57 11.64
C ILE A 345 -2.31 -11.82 13.16
N LEU A 346 -1.99 -10.81 13.94
CA LEU A 346 -1.95 -10.83 15.41
C LEU A 346 -3.16 -10.11 16.02
N ASN A 347 -4.27 -9.99 15.28
CA ASN A 347 -5.48 -9.30 15.70
C ASN A 347 -5.22 -7.86 16.21
N GLY A 348 -4.36 -7.13 15.51
CA GLY A 348 -3.99 -5.75 15.84
C GLY A 348 -2.96 -5.62 16.97
N GLN A 349 -2.47 -6.72 17.52
CA GLN A 349 -1.38 -6.69 18.50
C GLN A 349 -0.03 -6.49 17.80
N SER A 350 0.95 -5.97 18.52
CA SER A 350 2.33 -5.89 18.06
C SER A 350 3.06 -7.21 18.33
N ALA A 351 4.13 -7.46 17.53
CA ALA A 351 5.00 -8.61 17.71
C ALA A 351 5.57 -8.70 19.15
N LYS A 352 5.95 -7.55 19.71
CA LYS A 352 6.44 -7.44 21.09
C LYS A 352 5.45 -7.96 22.13
N ILE A 353 4.16 -7.60 22.00
CA ILE A 353 3.11 -8.08 22.90
C ILE A 353 2.87 -9.57 22.70
N ALA A 354 2.84 -10.03 21.45
CA ALA A 354 2.62 -11.44 21.11
C ALA A 354 3.77 -12.32 21.62
N SER A 355 5.04 -11.86 21.49
CA SER A 355 6.22 -12.57 22.01
C SER A 355 6.19 -12.69 23.53
N ALA A 356 5.94 -11.58 24.23
CA ALA A 356 5.86 -11.59 25.70
C ALA A 356 4.76 -12.55 26.23
N ARG A 357 3.64 -12.66 25.52
CA ARG A 357 2.58 -13.62 25.87
C ARG A 357 2.99 -15.08 25.60
N ALA A 358 3.72 -15.30 24.52
CA ALA A 358 4.19 -16.65 24.17
C ALA A 358 5.31 -17.13 25.12
N GLU A 359 6.11 -16.23 25.68
CA GLU A 359 7.14 -16.52 26.65
C GLU A 359 6.56 -16.77 28.08
N ALA A 360 5.36 -16.23 28.35
CA ALA A 360 4.65 -16.41 29.63
C ALA A 360 3.72 -17.65 29.68
N ALA A 361 3.49 -18.30 28.54
CA ALA A 361 2.60 -19.46 28.38
C ALA A 361 3.38 -20.77 28.40
#